data_ab3170d591a1ce7abb3251af65aac4b9
#
_entry.id   ab3170d591a1ce7abb3251af65aac4b9
#
_cell.length_a   1.000
_cell.length_b   1.000
_cell.length_c   1.000
_cell.angle_alpha   90.00
_cell.angle_beta   90.00
_cell.angle_gamma   90.00
#
_symmetry.space_group_name_H-M   'P 1'
#
loop_
_entity.id
_entity.type
_entity.pdbx_description
1 polymer ?
#
loop_
_entity_poly.entity_id
_entity_poly.type
_entity_poly.pdbx_seq_one_letter_code
_entity_poly.pdbx_strand_id
1 'polypeptide(L)'
;MSQKLKVVTIGGGSSYTPELLEGFIKRYHELPVSELWLVDVEGGKAKLDIIFDLCQRMIDNAGVPMKLYKTLDRREALKDADFVTTQLRVGQLPARELDERIPLSHGYLGQETNGAGGLFKGLRTIPVIFDIVKDVEELCPNAWVINFTNPAGMVTEAVYRHTGFKRFIGVCNIPIGMKMFIRDVLMLKDSDDLSIDLFGLNHMVFIKDVLVNGKSRFAELLDGVASGQLKASGVKNIFDLPFSEGLIRSLNLLPCSYLLYYFKQKEMLAIEMGEYYKGGARAQVVQKVEKQLFELYKNPELKVKPKELEQRGGAYYSDAACEVINAIYNDKQAEHYVNIPHHGHIDNIPA
;
A
#
# COMPACT_ATOMS: atom_id res chain seq x y z
N MET A 1 -18.40 2.61 29.16
CA MET A 1 -18.61 1.59 28.13
C MET A 1 -17.48 1.80 27.13
N SER A 2 -16.61 0.83 26.88
CA SER A 2 -15.58 0.98 25.83
C SER A 2 -16.30 1.23 24.51
N GLN A 3 -15.94 2.29 23.83
CA GLN A 3 -16.51 2.63 22.53
C GLN A 3 -16.19 1.44 21.59
N LYS A 4 -17.22 0.85 20.99
CA LYS A 4 -17.03 -0.24 20.03
C LYS A 4 -16.35 0.35 18.80
N LEU A 5 -15.20 -0.18 18.41
CA LEU A 5 -14.51 0.21 17.20
C LEU A 5 -14.70 -0.88 16.15
N LYS A 6 -15.41 -0.56 15.09
CA LYS A 6 -15.71 -1.46 13.99
C LYS A 6 -14.89 -1.09 12.76
N VAL A 7 -14.09 -2.03 12.27
CA VAL A 7 -13.31 -1.89 11.04
C VAL A 7 -13.82 -2.87 9.99
N VAL A 8 -14.01 -2.38 8.76
CA VAL A 8 -14.43 -3.20 7.61
C VAL A 8 -13.31 -3.21 6.58
N THR A 9 -12.85 -4.40 6.18
CA THR A 9 -11.82 -4.58 5.16
C THR A 9 -12.43 -5.14 3.88
N ILE A 10 -12.50 -4.31 2.82
CA ILE A 10 -13.00 -4.70 1.51
C ILE A 10 -11.84 -5.21 0.65
N GLY A 11 -11.97 -6.44 0.14
CA GLY A 11 -10.88 -7.25 -0.37
C GLY A 11 -10.27 -8.11 0.75
N GLY A 12 -11.11 -8.59 1.68
CA GLY A 12 -10.72 -9.36 2.86
C GLY A 12 -10.01 -10.67 2.56
N GLY A 13 -10.25 -11.28 1.39
CA GLY A 13 -9.52 -12.45 0.90
C GLY A 13 -8.12 -12.17 0.34
N SER A 14 -7.62 -10.94 0.47
CA SER A 14 -6.25 -10.58 0.06
C SER A 14 -5.20 -11.33 0.88
N SER A 15 -4.12 -11.76 0.21
CA SER A 15 -2.96 -12.36 0.90
C SER A 15 -2.28 -11.42 1.90
N TYR A 16 -2.58 -10.11 1.88
CA TYR A 16 -2.08 -9.12 2.85
C TYR A 16 -2.93 -8.98 4.11
N THR A 17 -4.12 -9.55 4.16
CA THR A 17 -5.01 -9.42 5.33
C THR A 17 -4.36 -9.88 6.64
N PRO A 18 -3.55 -10.96 6.69
CA PRO A 18 -2.84 -11.34 7.92
C PRO A 18 -1.86 -10.27 8.42
N GLU A 19 -1.24 -9.49 7.53
CA GLU A 19 -0.37 -8.39 7.92
C GLU A 19 -1.17 -7.21 8.50
N LEU A 20 -2.30 -6.86 7.86
CA LEU A 20 -3.18 -5.82 8.39
C LEU A 20 -3.71 -6.18 9.78
N LEU A 21 -4.14 -7.43 9.97
CA LEU A 21 -4.58 -7.94 11.26
C LEU A 21 -3.46 -7.90 12.31
N GLU A 22 -2.23 -8.33 11.95
CA GLU A 22 -1.07 -8.22 12.84
C GLU A 22 -0.87 -6.77 13.32
N GLY A 23 -1.05 -5.79 12.42
CA GLY A 23 -0.98 -4.38 12.74
C GLY A 23 -2.01 -3.93 13.77
N PHE A 24 -3.25 -4.41 13.68
CA PHE A 24 -4.30 -4.16 14.68
C PHE A 24 -4.00 -4.86 16.01
N ILE A 25 -3.55 -6.11 15.98
CA ILE A 25 -3.19 -6.87 17.19
C ILE A 25 -2.06 -6.16 17.95
N LYS A 26 -0.99 -5.76 17.29
CA LYS A 26 0.16 -5.07 17.90
C LYS A 26 -0.22 -3.74 18.56
N ARG A 27 -1.25 -3.08 18.05
CA ARG A 27 -1.72 -1.77 18.54
C ARG A 27 -3.01 -1.86 19.37
N TYR A 28 -3.42 -3.06 19.76
CA TYR A 28 -4.74 -3.27 20.38
C TYR A 28 -4.97 -2.43 21.65
N HIS A 29 -3.93 -2.15 22.42
CA HIS A 29 -4.02 -1.32 23.62
C HIS A 29 -4.29 0.17 23.33
N GLU A 30 -3.91 0.66 22.15
CA GLU A 30 -4.16 2.05 21.70
C GLU A 30 -5.35 2.11 20.73
N LEU A 31 -5.52 1.07 19.93
CA LEU A 31 -6.53 0.95 18.88
C LEU A 31 -7.39 -0.31 19.12
N PRO A 32 -8.34 -0.26 20.07
CA PRO A 32 -9.07 -1.45 20.52
C PRO A 32 -10.19 -1.84 19.54
N VAL A 33 -9.80 -2.39 18.39
CA VAL A 33 -10.74 -2.89 17.37
C VAL A 33 -11.57 -4.01 17.98
N SER A 34 -12.85 -3.75 18.21
CA SER A 34 -13.80 -4.71 18.78
C SER A 34 -14.41 -5.64 17.73
N GLU A 35 -14.58 -5.15 16.50
CA GLU A 35 -15.13 -5.91 15.38
C GLU A 35 -14.31 -5.66 14.11
N LEU A 36 -13.81 -6.74 13.51
CA LEU A 36 -13.17 -6.72 12.20
C LEU A 36 -14.01 -7.54 11.21
N TRP A 37 -14.47 -6.89 10.15
CA TRP A 37 -15.25 -7.50 9.09
C TRP A 37 -14.41 -7.67 7.83
N LEU A 38 -14.29 -8.89 7.33
CA LEU A 38 -13.62 -9.21 6.07
C LEU A 38 -14.67 -9.40 4.98
N VAL A 39 -14.64 -8.53 3.98
CA VAL A 39 -15.60 -8.53 2.87
C VAL A 39 -14.90 -8.87 1.58
N ASP A 40 -15.46 -9.78 0.81
CA ASP A 40 -14.99 -10.07 -0.54
C ASP A 40 -16.17 -10.32 -1.49
N VAL A 41 -15.90 -10.61 -2.74
CA VAL A 41 -16.88 -10.98 -3.76
C VAL A 41 -16.92 -12.50 -3.94
N GLU A 42 -17.95 -13.04 -4.60
CA GLU A 42 -18.09 -14.49 -4.83
C GLU A 42 -16.82 -15.13 -5.41
N GLY A 43 -16.20 -14.47 -6.40
CA GLY A 43 -14.92 -14.94 -6.98
C GLY A 43 -13.71 -14.93 -6.03
N GLY A 44 -13.83 -14.28 -4.87
CA GLY A 44 -12.82 -14.25 -3.80
C GLY A 44 -13.13 -15.17 -2.62
N LYS A 45 -14.33 -15.79 -2.59
CA LYS A 45 -14.84 -16.55 -1.44
C LYS A 45 -13.86 -17.61 -0.91
N ALA A 46 -13.29 -18.42 -1.80
CA ALA A 46 -12.37 -19.48 -1.39
C ALA A 46 -11.11 -18.94 -0.69
N LYS A 47 -10.60 -17.80 -1.14
CA LYS A 47 -9.47 -17.11 -0.50
C LYS A 47 -9.91 -16.49 0.83
N LEU A 48 -11.09 -15.86 0.86
CA LEU A 48 -11.65 -15.27 2.07
C LEU A 48 -11.81 -16.29 3.19
N ASP A 49 -12.26 -17.51 2.86
CA ASP A 49 -12.43 -18.59 3.83
C ASP A 49 -11.07 -18.98 4.47
N ILE A 50 -10.02 -19.16 3.65
CA ILE A 50 -8.67 -19.49 4.13
C ILE A 50 -8.09 -18.36 5.00
N ILE A 51 -8.25 -17.11 4.56
CA ILE A 51 -7.78 -15.93 5.30
C ILE A 51 -8.52 -15.80 6.63
N PHE A 52 -9.84 -15.97 6.63
CA PHE A 52 -10.64 -15.91 7.85
C PHE A 52 -10.14 -16.91 8.90
N ASP A 53 -9.91 -18.17 8.51
CA ASP A 53 -9.46 -19.22 9.40
C ASP A 53 -8.07 -18.91 9.99
N LEU A 54 -7.14 -18.38 9.18
CA LEU A 54 -5.84 -17.93 9.67
C LEU A 54 -5.99 -16.74 10.63
N CYS A 55 -6.76 -15.73 10.23
CA CYS A 55 -6.98 -14.53 11.05
C CYS A 55 -7.61 -14.88 12.41
N GLN A 56 -8.55 -15.82 12.45
CA GLN A 56 -9.12 -16.29 13.70
C GLN A 56 -8.05 -16.93 14.59
N ARG A 57 -7.20 -17.81 14.04
CA ARG A 57 -6.08 -18.41 14.80
C ARG A 57 -5.09 -17.36 15.31
N MET A 58 -4.85 -16.29 14.54
CA MET A 58 -3.98 -15.18 14.98
C MET A 58 -4.58 -14.41 16.15
N ILE A 59 -5.90 -14.12 16.10
CA ILE A 59 -6.62 -13.43 17.20
C ILE A 59 -6.60 -14.29 18.46
N ASP A 60 -6.93 -15.57 18.34
CA ASP A 60 -6.96 -16.52 19.48
C ASP A 60 -5.56 -16.64 20.12
N ASN A 61 -4.51 -16.72 19.29
CA ASN A 61 -3.12 -16.81 19.76
C ASN A 61 -2.65 -15.52 20.46
N ALA A 62 -3.13 -14.36 20.01
CA ALA A 62 -2.80 -13.07 20.62
C ALA A 62 -3.61 -12.79 21.88
N GLY A 63 -4.72 -13.49 22.10
CA GLY A 63 -5.61 -13.30 23.24
C GLY A 63 -6.32 -11.94 23.31
N VAL A 64 -6.47 -11.27 22.16
CA VAL A 64 -7.18 -9.98 22.10
C VAL A 64 -8.70 -10.20 21.93
N PRO A 65 -9.57 -9.43 22.61
CA PRO A 65 -11.03 -9.63 22.54
C PRO A 65 -11.65 -8.99 21.28
N MET A 66 -11.04 -9.27 20.12
CA MET A 66 -11.52 -8.82 18.81
C MET A 66 -12.42 -9.90 18.20
N LYS A 67 -13.60 -9.51 17.72
CA LYS A 67 -14.49 -10.40 16.99
C LYS A 67 -14.25 -10.28 15.50
N LEU A 68 -14.06 -11.42 14.85
CA LEU A 68 -13.85 -11.50 13.40
C LEU A 68 -15.13 -11.96 12.70
N TYR A 69 -15.48 -11.31 11.61
CA TYR A 69 -16.60 -11.64 10.75
C TYR A 69 -16.17 -11.72 9.29
N LYS A 70 -16.88 -12.52 8.49
CA LYS A 70 -16.71 -12.53 7.03
C LYS A 70 -18.07 -12.51 6.34
N THR A 71 -18.16 -11.82 5.22
CA THR A 71 -19.38 -11.77 4.41
C THR A 71 -19.06 -11.46 2.96
N LEU A 72 -19.95 -11.82 2.05
CA LEU A 72 -19.95 -11.38 0.66
C LEU A 72 -20.90 -10.19 0.42
N ASP A 73 -21.71 -9.83 1.42
CA ASP A 73 -22.56 -8.64 1.40
C ASP A 73 -21.83 -7.44 2.05
N ARG A 74 -21.27 -6.59 1.21
CA ARG A 74 -20.60 -5.37 1.65
C ARG A 74 -21.52 -4.46 2.46
N ARG A 75 -22.79 -4.37 2.09
CA ARG A 75 -23.75 -3.49 2.74
C ARG A 75 -24.07 -3.94 4.16
N GLU A 76 -24.10 -5.26 4.41
CA GLU A 76 -24.22 -5.82 5.76
C GLU A 76 -23.05 -5.37 6.64
N ALA A 77 -21.82 -5.52 6.15
CA ALA A 77 -20.60 -5.19 6.88
C ALA A 77 -20.48 -3.69 7.19
N LEU A 78 -20.86 -2.82 6.24
CA LEU A 78 -20.67 -1.37 6.35
C LEU A 78 -21.57 -0.69 7.39
N LYS A 79 -22.68 -1.30 7.81
CA LYS A 79 -23.56 -0.70 8.80
C LYS A 79 -22.79 -0.32 10.07
N ASP A 80 -22.84 0.95 10.43
CA ASP A 80 -22.18 1.51 11.63
C ASP A 80 -20.66 1.26 11.70
N ALA A 81 -19.97 1.18 10.56
CA ALA A 81 -18.52 1.09 10.53
C ALA A 81 -17.88 2.43 10.92
N ASP A 82 -16.78 2.37 11.67
CA ASP A 82 -15.97 3.54 12.02
C ASP A 82 -14.86 3.76 10.99
N PHE A 83 -14.28 2.68 10.49
CA PHE A 83 -13.24 2.69 9.46
C PHE A 83 -13.50 1.63 8.40
N VAL A 84 -13.20 1.99 7.15
CA VAL A 84 -13.25 1.08 6.01
C VAL A 84 -11.88 1.04 5.36
N THR A 85 -11.25 -0.12 5.29
CA THR A 85 -10.01 -0.30 4.53
C THR A 85 -10.31 -0.96 3.19
N THR A 86 -9.67 -0.51 2.11
CA THR A 86 -9.83 -1.12 0.79
C THR A 86 -8.50 -1.65 0.28
N GLN A 87 -8.45 -2.93 -0.08
CA GLN A 87 -7.27 -3.62 -0.61
C GLN A 87 -7.63 -4.58 -1.75
N LEU A 88 -8.61 -4.19 -2.54
CA LEU A 88 -9.15 -5.02 -3.61
C LEU A 88 -8.33 -4.94 -4.91
N ARG A 89 -8.48 -5.95 -5.74
CA ARG A 89 -7.94 -5.99 -7.09
C ARG A 89 -9.02 -6.47 -8.06
N VAL A 90 -9.59 -5.55 -8.80
CA VAL A 90 -10.61 -5.86 -9.81
C VAL A 90 -9.96 -6.69 -10.93
N GLY A 91 -10.56 -7.83 -11.24
CA GLY A 91 -10.02 -8.80 -12.20
C GLY A 91 -8.87 -9.67 -11.67
N GLN A 92 -8.50 -9.53 -10.38
CA GLN A 92 -7.50 -10.33 -9.69
C GLN A 92 -6.12 -10.36 -10.41
N LEU A 93 -5.33 -11.41 -10.23
CA LEU A 93 -4.01 -11.55 -10.86
C LEU A 93 -4.04 -11.81 -12.38
N PRO A 94 -5.05 -12.49 -12.95
CA PRO A 94 -5.16 -12.58 -14.41
C PRO A 94 -5.26 -11.23 -15.10
N ALA A 95 -6.04 -10.29 -14.57
CA ALA A 95 -6.10 -8.93 -15.14
C ALA A 95 -4.77 -8.19 -14.98
N ARG A 96 -4.07 -8.36 -13.85
CA ARG A 96 -2.72 -7.80 -13.67
C ARG A 96 -1.74 -8.34 -14.73
N GLU A 97 -1.82 -9.62 -15.04
CA GLU A 97 -0.96 -10.22 -16.08
C GLU A 97 -1.19 -9.52 -17.42
N LEU A 98 -2.44 -9.26 -17.80
CA LEU A 98 -2.76 -8.53 -19.01
C LEU A 98 -2.29 -7.06 -18.95
N ASP A 99 -2.45 -6.39 -17.82
CA ASP A 99 -1.98 -5.02 -17.60
C ASP A 99 -0.46 -4.88 -17.81
N GLU A 100 0.32 -5.92 -17.49
CA GLU A 100 1.77 -5.95 -17.69
C GLU A 100 2.13 -6.43 -19.11
N ARG A 101 1.54 -7.50 -19.60
CA ARG A 101 1.95 -8.17 -20.84
C ARG A 101 1.48 -7.45 -22.11
N ILE A 102 0.32 -6.80 -22.09
CA ILE A 102 -0.17 -6.07 -23.27
C ILE A 102 0.78 -4.91 -23.63
N PRO A 103 1.14 -3.99 -22.72
CA PRO A 103 2.13 -2.97 -23.04
C PRO A 103 3.46 -3.54 -23.53
N LEU A 104 3.99 -4.60 -22.87
CA LEU A 104 5.24 -5.23 -23.26
C LEU A 104 5.18 -5.81 -24.68
N SER A 105 4.07 -6.41 -25.10
CA SER A 105 3.90 -6.93 -26.45
C SER A 105 3.97 -5.85 -27.54
N HIS A 106 3.76 -4.58 -27.14
CA HIS A 106 3.88 -3.40 -28.01
C HIS A 106 5.17 -2.60 -27.77
N GLY A 107 6.12 -3.13 -27.01
CA GLY A 107 7.39 -2.45 -26.74
C GLY A 107 7.30 -1.30 -25.73
N TYR A 108 6.29 -1.30 -24.86
CA TYR A 108 6.14 -0.34 -23.79
C TYR A 108 6.28 -1.00 -22.41
N LEU A 109 6.62 -0.20 -21.40
CA LEU A 109 6.74 -0.67 -20.02
C LEU A 109 5.45 -1.34 -19.51
N GLY A 110 5.60 -2.53 -18.93
CA GLY A 110 4.54 -3.37 -18.40
C GLY A 110 4.43 -3.29 -16.89
N GLN A 111 4.04 -2.15 -16.35
CA GLN A 111 3.95 -1.90 -14.92
C GLN A 111 2.48 -1.77 -14.47
N GLU A 112 2.13 -2.41 -13.33
CA GLU A 112 0.73 -2.50 -12.88
C GLU A 112 0.11 -1.19 -12.35
N THR A 113 0.92 -0.19 -12.04
CA THR A 113 0.46 1.06 -11.39
C THR A 113 0.90 2.33 -12.12
N ASN A 114 1.84 2.21 -13.05
CA ASN A 114 2.35 3.30 -13.87
C ASN A 114 2.07 3.01 -15.36
N GLY A 115 2.07 4.04 -16.20
CA GLY A 115 1.90 3.91 -17.65
C GLY A 115 0.56 3.28 -18.04
N ALA A 116 0.56 2.56 -19.17
CA ALA A 116 -0.64 1.96 -19.74
C ALA A 116 -1.29 0.92 -18.82
N GLY A 117 -0.50 0.07 -18.17
CA GLY A 117 -1.02 -0.93 -17.22
C GLY A 117 -1.70 -0.27 -16.01
N GLY A 118 -1.11 0.79 -15.47
CA GLY A 118 -1.72 1.60 -14.40
C GLY A 118 -3.03 2.24 -14.82
N LEU A 119 -3.09 2.76 -16.05
CA LEU A 119 -4.33 3.33 -16.62
C LEU A 119 -5.43 2.25 -16.73
N PHE A 120 -5.14 1.09 -17.32
CA PHE A 120 -6.12 0.01 -17.46
C PHE A 120 -6.64 -0.46 -16.09
N LYS A 121 -5.76 -0.62 -15.13
CA LYS A 121 -6.13 -0.97 -13.76
C LYS A 121 -6.99 0.12 -13.10
N GLY A 122 -6.64 1.39 -13.28
CA GLY A 122 -7.40 2.53 -12.76
C GLY A 122 -8.82 2.58 -13.33
N LEU A 123 -8.97 2.51 -14.66
CA LEU A 123 -10.26 2.50 -15.34
C LEU A 123 -11.18 1.37 -14.86
N ARG A 124 -10.62 0.23 -14.53
CA ARG A 124 -11.35 -0.94 -14.01
C ARG A 124 -11.73 -0.80 -12.53
N THR A 125 -10.90 -0.12 -11.75
CA THR A 125 -10.98 -0.04 -10.29
C THR A 125 -11.87 1.10 -9.83
N ILE A 126 -11.78 2.27 -10.45
CA ILE A 126 -12.48 3.50 -10.06
C ILE A 126 -14.01 3.30 -9.95
N PRO A 127 -14.71 2.69 -10.92
CA PRO A 127 -16.15 2.45 -10.79
C PRO A 127 -16.54 1.64 -9.57
N VAL A 128 -15.75 0.60 -9.25
CA VAL A 128 -15.98 -0.23 -8.05
C VAL A 128 -15.76 0.56 -6.77
N ILE A 129 -14.76 1.44 -6.73
CA ILE A 129 -14.55 2.33 -5.57
C ILE A 129 -15.69 3.34 -5.44
N PHE A 130 -16.23 3.87 -6.53
CA PHE A 130 -17.40 4.77 -6.46
C PHE A 130 -18.62 4.06 -5.85
N ASP A 131 -18.88 2.81 -6.23
CA ASP A 131 -19.95 2.00 -5.63
C ASP A 131 -19.71 1.75 -4.13
N ILE A 132 -18.45 1.53 -3.73
CA ILE A 132 -18.09 1.38 -2.32
C ILE A 132 -18.33 2.70 -1.56
N VAL A 133 -17.87 3.81 -2.10
CA VAL A 133 -18.03 5.14 -1.47
C VAL A 133 -19.50 5.49 -1.32
N LYS A 134 -20.33 5.21 -2.33
CA LYS A 134 -21.80 5.39 -2.25
C LYS A 134 -22.42 4.60 -1.13
N ASP A 135 -22.04 3.33 -0.94
CA ASP A 135 -22.53 2.52 0.16
C ASP A 135 -22.03 3.04 1.53
N VAL A 136 -20.80 3.57 1.60
CA VAL A 136 -20.26 4.20 2.81
C VAL A 136 -21.05 5.47 3.15
N GLU A 137 -21.32 6.34 2.18
CA GLU A 137 -22.12 7.56 2.38
C GLU A 137 -23.52 7.25 2.90
N GLU A 138 -24.10 6.14 2.47
CA GLU A 138 -25.44 5.72 2.89
C GLU A 138 -25.46 5.05 4.28
N LEU A 139 -24.50 4.14 4.57
CA LEU A 139 -24.56 3.20 5.69
C LEU A 139 -23.67 3.60 6.88
N CYS A 140 -22.60 4.36 6.64
CA CYS A 140 -21.66 4.82 7.66
C CYS A 140 -20.99 6.16 7.25
N PRO A 141 -21.75 7.25 7.09
CA PRO A 141 -21.26 8.52 6.51
C PRO A 141 -20.14 9.18 7.31
N ASN A 142 -19.96 8.79 8.57
CA ASN A 142 -18.90 9.30 9.43
C ASN A 142 -17.62 8.44 9.38
N ALA A 143 -17.65 7.29 8.71
CA ALA A 143 -16.48 6.42 8.59
C ALA A 143 -15.38 7.07 7.75
N TRP A 144 -14.13 6.80 8.10
CA TRP A 144 -12.99 7.09 7.24
C TRP A 144 -12.70 5.90 6.33
N VAL A 145 -12.48 6.17 5.04
CA VAL A 145 -12.00 5.17 4.08
C VAL A 145 -10.49 5.30 3.93
N ILE A 146 -9.77 4.25 4.30
CA ILE A 146 -8.30 4.16 4.13
C ILE A 146 -8.03 3.25 2.94
N ASN A 147 -7.64 3.84 1.82
CA ASN A 147 -7.53 3.16 0.54
C ASN A 147 -6.11 2.72 0.22
N PHE A 148 -5.88 1.41 0.18
CA PHE A 148 -4.67 0.79 -0.37
C PHE A 148 -4.83 0.32 -1.82
N THR A 149 -6.05 0.37 -2.34
CA THR A 149 -6.32 -0.10 -3.70
C THR A 149 -5.60 0.76 -4.71
N ASN A 150 -4.72 0.13 -5.46
CA ASN A 150 -3.92 0.79 -6.50
C ASN A 150 -4.65 0.90 -7.84
N PRO A 151 -4.33 1.93 -8.63
CA PRO A 151 -3.37 3.04 -8.42
C PRO A 151 -3.89 4.05 -7.39
N ALA A 152 -3.27 4.09 -6.20
CA ALA A 152 -3.83 4.80 -5.05
C ALA A 152 -4.03 6.31 -5.31
N GLY A 153 -3.09 6.98 -5.96
CA GLY A 153 -3.22 8.39 -6.32
C GLY A 153 -4.39 8.66 -7.26
N MET A 154 -4.50 7.89 -8.36
CA MET A 154 -5.57 8.01 -9.34
C MET A 154 -6.96 7.73 -8.72
N VAL A 155 -7.05 6.70 -7.88
CA VAL A 155 -8.28 6.34 -7.17
C VAL A 155 -8.70 7.46 -6.21
N THR A 156 -7.75 7.98 -5.42
CA THR A 156 -8.01 9.06 -4.48
C THR A 156 -8.48 10.33 -5.20
N GLU A 157 -7.78 10.73 -6.25
CA GLU A 157 -8.16 11.88 -7.09
C GLU A 157 -9.57 11.71 -7.67
N ALA A 158 -9.89 10.51 -8.20
CA ALA A 158 -11.20 10.24 -8.77
C ALA A 158 -12.32 10.40 -7.72
N VAL A 159 -12.14 9.90 -6.51
CA VAL A 159 -13.11 10.06 -5.42
C VAL A 159 -13.33 11.54 -5.10
N TYR A 160 -12.27 12.31 -4.87
CA TYR A 160 -12.39 13.73 -4.54
C TYR A 160 -12.99 14.58 -5.65
N ARG A 161 -12.75 14.24 -6.93
CA ARG A 161 -13.28 14.98 -8.09
C ARG A 161 -14.71 14.63 -8.44
N HIS A 162 -15.11 13.38 -8.26
CA HIS A 162 -16.37 12.87 -8.83
C HIS A 162 -17.38 12.41 -7.79
N THR A 163 -17.05 12.51 -6.48
CA THR A 163 -17.99 12.25 -5.38
C THR A 163 -18.01 13.41 -4.39
N GLY A 164 -19.03 13.43 -3.50
CA GLY A 164 -19.11 14.37 -2.38
C GLY A 164 -18.29 13.95 -1.17
N PHE A 165 -17.77 12.73 -1.16
CA PHE A 165 -17.15 12.11 0.01
C PHE A 165 -15.77 12.69 0.31
N LYS A 166 -15.56 13.17 1.54
CA LYS A 166 -14.33 13.86 1.97
C LYS A 166 -13.50 13.09 3.00
N ARG A 167 -14.02 11.98 3.53
CA ARG A 167 -13.31 11.15 4.52
C ARG A 167 -12.59 9.98 3.84
N PHE A 168 -11.82 10.28 2.79
CA PHE A 168 -11.09 9.31 1.98
C PHE A 168 -9.60 9.61 1.99
N ILE A 169 -8.78 8.66 2.40
CA ILE A 169 -7.32 8.79 2.46
C ILE A 169 -6.70 7.67 1.64
N GLY A 170 -5.93 8.00 0.61
CA GLY A 170 -5.11 7.03 -0.09
C GLY A 170 -3.77 6.84 0.59
N VAL A 171 -3.36 5.60 0.80
CA VAL A 171 -2.09 5.26 1.45
C VAL A 171 -1.20 4.41 0.54
N CYS A 172 0.09 4.54 0.72
CA CYS A 172 1.11 3.77 0.02
C CYS A 172 2.25 3.43 0.98
N ASN A 173 2.82 2.25 0.82
CA ASN A 173 3.96 1.83 1.64
C ASN A 173 5.32 2.41 1.18
N ILE A 174 5.38 3.08 0.02
CA ILE A 174 6.64 3.66 -0.50
C ILE A 174 7.24 4.71 0.45
N PRO A 175 6.51 5.72 0.94
CA PRO A 175 7.07 6.69 1.86
C PRO A 175 7.60 6.07 3.16
N ILE A 176 6.87 5.10 3.71
CA ILE A 176 7.31 4.37 4.91
C ILE A 176 8.55 3.54 4.61
N GLY A 177 8.57 2.85 3.46
CA GLY A 177 9.75 2.12 3.02
C GLY A 177 10.98 3.01 2.85
N MET A 178 10.82 4.22 2.32
CA MET A 178 11.89 5.23 2.24
C MET A 178 12.36 5.66 3.64
N LYS A 179 11.44 5.90 4.56
CA LYS A 179 11.75 6.24 5.96
C LYS A 179 12.54 5.14 6.65
N MET A 180 12.12 3.88 6.50
CA MET A 180 12.80 2.73 7.08
C MET A 180 14.19 2.52 6.47
N PHE A 181 14.33 2.67 5.14
CA PHE A 181 15.62 2.65 4.47
C PHE A 181 16.59 3.68 5.05
N ILE A 182 16.13 4.92 5.29
CA ILE A 182 16.95 5.97 5.89
C ILE A 182 17.36 5.60 7.32
N ARG A 183 16.45 5.06 8.12
CA ARG A 183 16.77 4.60 9.47
C ARG A 183 17.88 3.55 9.45
N ASP A 184 17.77 2.58 8.55
CA ASP A 184 18.75 1.49 8.43
C ASP A 184 20.12 2.00 7.98
N VAL A 185 20.16 2.85 6.93
CA VAL A 185 21.39 3.41 6.38
C VAL A 185 22.12 4.31 7.38
N LEU A 186 21.38 5.12 8.12
CA LEU A 186 21.93 6.00 9.14
C LEU A 186 22.13 5.30 10.49
N MET A 187 21.81 3.99 10.60
CA MET A 187 21.90 3.18 11.82
C MET A 187 21.21 3.85 13.01
N LEU A 188 20.00 4.39 12.80
CA LEU A 188 19.25 5.14 13.82
C LEU A 188 18.67 4.18 14.86
N LYS A 189 18.67 4.64 16.11
CA LYS A 189 17.99 3.96 17.22
C LYS A 189 16.48 4.27 17.18
N ASP A 190 15.68 3.43 17.84
CA ASP A 190 14.23 3.68 17.94
C ASP A 190 13.89 5.00 18.65
N SER A 191 14.78 5.46 19.56
CA SER A 191 14.64 6.74 20.25
C SER A 191 15.00 7.95 19.41
N ASP A 192 15.63 7.76 18.22
CA ASP A 192 15.99 8.89 17.37
C ASP A 192 14.75 9.41 16.63
N ASP A 193 14.52 10.71 16.74
CA ASP A 193 13.48 11.40 15.99
C ASP A 193 13.90 11.56 14.53
N LEU A 194 13.08 11.03 13.62
CA LEU A 194 13.31 11.08 12.17
C LEU A 194 12.13 11.74 11.48
N SER A 195 12.34 12.93 10.95
CA SER A 195 11.42 13.63 10.06
C SER A 195 11.97 13.68 8.63
N ILE A 196 11.10 13.51 7.65
CA ILE A 196 11.47 13.51 6.23
C ILE A 196 10.57 14.52 5.50
N ASP A 197 11.18 15.50 4.87
CA ASP A 197 10.48 16.41 3.96
C ASP A 197 10.30 15.74 2.60
N LEU A 198 9.11 15.14 2.39
CA LEU A 198 8.76 14.37 1.22
C LEU A 198 7.60 15.05 0.49
N PHE A 199 7.72 15.21 -0.82
CA PHE A 199 6.71 15.83 -1.66
C PHE A 199 6.55 15.10 -3.01
N GLY A 200 5.45 15.36 -3.70
CA GLY A 200 5.16 14.84 -5.04
C GLY A 200 3.84 14.09 -5.12
N LEU A 201 3.65 13.35 -6.20
CA LEU A 201 2.47 12.51 -6.43
C LEU A 201 2.76 11.05 -6.05
N ASN A 202 1.73 10.26 -5.82
CA ASN A 202 1.91 8.83 -5.54
C ASN A 202 2.77 8.16 -6.62
N HIS A 203 3.80 7.41 -6.22
CA HIS A 203 4.83 6.81 -7.07
C HIS A 203 5.69 7.81 -7.87
N MET A 204 5.59 9.09 -7.56
CA MET A 204 6.41 10.16 -8.13
C MET A 204 6.78 11.13 -7.00
N VAL A 205 7.39 10.62 -5.94
CA VAL A 205 7.77 11.39 -4.75
C VAL A 205 9.28 11.55 -4.65
N PHE A 206 9.67 12.67 -4.05
CA PHE A 206 11.04 13.05 -3.80
C PHE A 206 11.21 13.43 -2.33
N ILE A 207 12.39 13.15 -1.77
CA ILE A 207 12.81 13.67 -0.48
C ILE A 207 13.68 14.91 -0.73
N LYS A 208 13.33 15.99 -0.06
CA LYS A 208 14.02 17.27 -0.11
C LYS A 208 14.94 17.50 1.10
N ASP A 209 14.54 16.97 2.25
CA ASP A 209 15.36 17.01 3.46
C ASP A 209 15.08 15.81 4.38
N VAL A 210 16.05 15.52 5.24
CA VAL A 210 15.96 14.46 6.25
C VAL A 210 16.55 15.03 7.54
N LEU A 211 15.71 15.13 8.56
CA LEU A 211 16.11 15.62 9.88
C LEU A 211 16.20 14.46 10.87
N VAL A 212 17.33 14.35 11.53
CA VAL A 212 17.54 13.41 12.64
C VAL A 212 17.80 14.24 13.91
N ASN A 213 16.93 14.09 14.88
CA ASN A 213 16.98 14.90 16.12
C ASN A 213 17.10 16.41 15.82
N GLY A 214 16.32 16.88 14.83
CA GLY A 214 16.27 18.28 14.39
C GLY A 214 17.47 18.76 13.55
N LYS A 215 18.41 17.88 13.18
CA LYS A 215 19.58 18.21 12.35
C LYS A 215 19.49 17.54 10.98
N SER A 216 19.72 18.30 9.91
CA SER A 216 19.72 17.76 8.55
C SER A 216 20.88 16.76 8.35
N ARG A 217 20.54 15.62 7.80
CA ARG A 217 21.46 14.56 7.34
C ARG A 217 21.31 14.33 5.83
N PHE A 218 20.66 15.26 5.14
CA PHE A 218 20.31 15.12 3.73
C PHE A 218 21.54 15.04 2.80
N ALA A 219 22.54 15.92 3.01
CA ALA A 219 23.73 15.97 2.16
C ALA A 219 24.48 14.64 2.16
N GLU A 220 24.63 13.98 3.31
CA GLU A 220 25.26 12.67 3.44
C GLU A 220 24.51 11.58 2.68
N LEU A 221 23.18 11.57 2.76
CA LEU A 221 22.35 10.62 2.03
C LEU A 221 22.40 10.88 0.52
N LEU A 222 22.35 12.16 0.12
CA LEU A 222 22.44 12.56 -1.28
C LEU A 222 23.78 12.10 -1.90
N ASP A 223 24.89 12.36 -1.20
CA ASP A 223 26.22 11.93 -1.64
C ASP A 223 26.34 10.41 -1.72
N GLY A 224 25.82 9.71 -0.73
CA GLY A 224 25.83 8.25 -0.70
C GLY A 224 25.03 7.62 -1.86
N VAL A 225 23.85 8.18 -2.17
CA VAL A 225 23.02 7.72 -3.31
C VAL A 225 23.66 8.12 -4.64
N ALA A 226 24.17 9.36 -4.77
CA ALA A 226 24.80 9.85 -5.99
C ALA A 226 26.06 9.04 -6.35
N SER A 227 26.90 8.73 -5.36
CA SER A 227 28.11 7.91 -5.55
C SER A 227 27.84 6.43 -5.75
N GLY A 228 26.59 5.97 -5.58
CA GLY A 228 26.21 4.55 -5.65
C GLY A 228 26.65 3.71 -4.44
N GLN A 229 27.15 4.34 -3.36
CA GLN A 229 27.45 3.67 -2.09
C GLN A 229 26.18 3.22 -1.39
N LEU A 230 25.11 4.01 -1.50
CA LEU A 230 23.79 3.70 -1.00
C LEU A 230 22.88 3.30 -2.16
N LYS A 231 22.34 2.10 -2.09
CA LYS A 231 21.33 1.63 -3.04
C LYS A 231 19.95 2.03 -2.53
N ALA A 232 19.27 2.90 -3.27
CA ALA A 232 17.96 3.45 -2.91
C ALA A 232 16.81 2.45 -3.05
N SER A 233 17.03 1.15 -2.90
CA SER A 233 16.00 0.16 -3.14
C SER A 233 15.84 -0.84 -1.99
N GLY A 234 14.63 -1.14 -1.69
CA GLY A 234 14.13 -2.20 -0.86
C GLY A 234 12.79 -2.68 -1.39
N VAL A 235 12.33 -2.13 -2.52
CA VAL A 235 11.01 -2.44 -3.09
C VAL A 235 11.10 -3.63 -4.03
N LYS A 236 10.73 -4.82 -3.54
CA LYS A 236 10.79 -6.09 -4.31
C LYS A 236 10.01 -6.09 -5.64
N ASN A 237 9.15 -5.11 -5.86
CA ASN A 237 8.35 -4.99 -7.09
C ASN A 237 9.01 -4.15 -8.19
N ILE A 238 10.19 -3.58 -7.93
CA ILE A 238 10.93 -2.71 -8.85
C ILE A 238 12.34 -3.26 -8.97
N PHE A 239 12.87 -3.30 -10.19
CA PHE A 239 14.25 -3.69 -10.43
C PHE A 239 15.21 -2.68 -9.81
N ASP A 240 16.25 -3.19 -9.17
CA ASP A 240 17.25 -2.35 -8.49
C ASP A 240 18.27 -1.82 -9.50
N LEU A 241 18.05 -0.61 -9.96
CA LEU A 241 18.98 0.14 -10.79
C LEU A 241 19.42 1.41 -10.07
N PRO A 242 20.71 1.79 -10.16
CA PRO A 242 21.14 3.06 -9.63
C PRO A 242 20.64 4.21 -10.51
N PHE A 243 20.24 5.31 -9.91
CA PHE A 243 20.12 6.58 -10.60
C PHE A 243 21.53 7.07 -11.02
N SER A 244 21.63 7.84 -12.11
CA SER A 244 22.93 8.41 -12.47
C SER A 244 23.34 9.51 -11.48
N GLU A 245 24.63 9.59 -11.16
CA GLU A 245 25.18 10.61 -10.26
C GLU A 245 24.80 12.04 -10.71
N GLY A 246 24.96 12.32 -12.01
CA GLY A 246 24.60 13.62 -12.58
C GLY A 246 23.13 13.99 -12.37
N LEU A 247 22.21 13.02 -12.48
CA LEU A 247 20.79 13.25 -12.22
C LEU A 247 20.55 13.63 -10.75
N ILE A 248 21.06 12.82 -9.81
CA ILE A 248 20.86 13.06 -8.37
C ILE A 248 21.43 14.40 -7.96
N ARG A 249 22.66 14.74 -8.40
CA ARG A 249 23.28 16.02 -8.07
C ARG A 249 22.56 17.21 -8.72
N SER A 250 22.06 17.06 -9.95
CA SER A 250 21.34 18.14 -10.64
C SER A 250 19.96 18.39 -10.04
N LEU A 251 19.25 17.32 -9.62
CA LEU A 251 17.97 17.45 -8.94
C LEU A 251 18.12 18.00 -7.52
N ASN A 252 19.23 17.70 -6.87
CA ASN A 252 19.42 17.92 -5.42
C ASN A 252 18.26 17.38 -4.58
N LEU A 253 17.76 16.20 -4.96
CA LEU A 253 16.61 15.48 -4.38
C LEU A 253 16.89 13.99 -4.39
N LEU A 254 16.28 13.24 -3.45
CA LEU A 254 16.29 11.78 -3.46
C LEU A 254 14.97 11.26 -4.05
N PRO A 255 14.98 10.71 -5.27
CA PRO A 255 13.79 10.17 -5.92
C PRO A 255 13.40 8.81 -5.33
N CYS A 256 12.11 8.50 -5.27
CA CYS A 256 11.66 7.15 -4.98
C CYS A 256 11.99 6.19 -6.14
N SER A 257 12.05 4.89 -5.85
CA SER A 257 12.43 3.86 -6.82
C SER A 257 11.49 3.76 -8.04
N TYR A 258 10.22 4.16 -7.92
CA TYR A 258 9.29 4.20 -9.08
C TYR A 258 9.72 5.19 -10.16
N LEU A 259 10.51 6.21 -9.81
CA LEU A 259 11.04 7.16 -10.78
C LEU A 259 12.08 6.56 -11.75
N LEU A 260 12.54 5.34 -11.49
CA LEU A 260 13.31 4.58 -12.47
C LEU A 260 12.53 4.35 -13.78
N TYR A 261 11.21 4.15 -13.70
CA TYR A 261 10.36 4.01 -14.89
C TYR A 261 10.29 5.28 -15.76
N TYR A 262 10.68 6.43 -15.22
CA TYR A 262 10.73 7.72 -15.91
C TYR A 262 12.15 8.08 -16.33
N PHE A 263 13.11 8.00 -15.42
CA PHE A 263 14.48 8.43 -15.67
C PHE A 263 15.37 7.37 -16.33
N LYS A 264 14.99 6.08 -16.20
CA LYS A 264 15.69 4.91 -16.72
C LYS A 264 14.79 4.07 -17.63
N GLN A 265 13.89 4.71 -18.37
CA GLN A 265 12.85 4.05 -19.14
C GLN A 265 13.38 2.97 -20.09
N LYS A 266 14.51 3.23 -20.78
CA LYS A 266 15.09 2.28 -21.74
C LYS A 266 15.65 1.05 -21.05
N GLU A 267 16.37 1.26 -19.96
CA GLU A 267 16.98 0.19 -19.17
C GLU A 267 15.89 -0.66 -18.48
N MET A 268 14.88 -0.02 -17.90
CA MET A 268 13.75 -0.72 -17.29
C MET A 268 12.98 -1.55 -18.32
N LEU A 269 12.70 -0.98 -19.49
CA LEU A 269 12.04 -1.70 -20.56
C LEU A 269 12.87 -2.90 -21.04
N ALA A 270 14.19 -2.74 -21.20
CA ALA A 270 15.06 -3.83 -21.61
C ALA A 270 15.01 -5.02 -20.62
N ILE A 271 15.00 -4.73 -19.32
CA ILE A 271 14.89 -5.75 -18.27
C ILE A 271 13.52 -6.45 -18.35
N GLU A 272 12.42 -5.68 -18.40
CA GLU A 272 11.06 -6.22 -18.48
C GLU A 272 10.84 -7.06 -19.75
N MET A 273 11.36 -6.60 -20.90
CA MET A 273 11.32 -7.36 -22.15
C MET A 273 12.14 -8.66 -22.06
N GLY A 274 13.28 -8.63 -21.37
CA GLY A 274 14.06 -9.85 -21.11
C GLY A 274 13.25 -10.90 -20.32
N GLU A 275 12.48 -10.50 -19.33
CA GLU A 275 11.58 -11.41 -18.61
C GLU A 275 10.36 -11.82 -19.46
N TYR A 276 9.79 -10.90 -20.21
CA TYR A 276 8.68 -11.17 -21.12
C TYR A 276 9.00 -12.26 -22.15
N TYR A 277 10.18 -12.21 -22.78
CA TYR A 277 10.62 -13.22 -23.75
C TYR A 277 10.90 -14.60 -23.13
N LYS A 278 11.20 -14.64 -21.83
CA LYS A 278 11.27 -15.89 -21.06
C LYS A 278 9.90 -16.45 -20.66
N GLY A 279 8.82 -15.80 -21.11
CA GLY A 279 7.44 -16.19 -20.81
C GLY A 279 6.93 -15.68 -19.46
N GLY A 280 7.68 -14.78 -18.80
CA GLY A 280 7.33 -14.20 -17.50
C GLY A 280 7.02 -12.70 -17.58
N ALA A 281 6.43 -12.21 -16.50
CA ALA A 281 6.34 -10.83 -16.09
C ALA A 281 6.22 -10.84 -14.57
N ARG A 282 6.23 -9.68 -13.90
CA ARG A 282 6.12 -9.63 -12.45
C ARG A 282 4.83 -10.32 -11.94
N ALA A 283 3.75 -10.26 -12.70
CA ALA A 283 2.48 -10.90 -12.37
C ALA A 283 2.62 -12.42 -12.12
N GLN A 284 3.37 -13.14 -12.97
CA GLN A 284 3.57 -14.59 -12.80
C GLN A 284 4.39 -14.92 -11.54
N VAL A 285 5.39 -14.10 -11.21
CA VAL A 285 6.14 -14.26 -9.95
C VAL A 285 5.20 -14.10 -8.76
N VAL A 286 4.36 -13.07 -8.80
CA VAL A 286 3.37 -12.81 -7.74
C VAL A 286 2.34 -13.93 -7.64
N GLN A 287 1.87 -14.50 -8.75
CA GLN A 287 0.95 -15.65 -8.76
C GLN A 287 1.56 -16.88 -8.05
N LYS A 288 2.84 -17.16 -8.32
CA LYS A 288 3.55 -18.28 -7.66
C LYS A 288 3.66 -18.06 -6.16
N VAL A 289 4.10 -16.87 -5.74
CA VAL A 289 4.22 -16.51 -4.32
C VAL A 289 2.86 -16.57 -3.63
N GLU A 290 1.82 -16.01 -4.26
CA GLU A 290 0.47 -16.03 -3.68
C GLU A 290 -0.05 -17.47 -3.51
N LYS A 291 0.16 -18.35 -4.50
CA LYS A 291 -0.21 -19.76 -4.37
C LYS A 291 0.48 -20.44 -3.19
N GLN A 292 1.78 -20.22 -3.03
CA GLN A 292 2.54 -20.76 -1.90
C GLN A 292 2.05 -20.22 -0.55
N LEU A 293 1.74 -18.92 -0.47
CA LEU A 293 1.19 -18.32 0.73
C LEU A 293 -0.15 -18.92 1.11
N PHE A 294 -1.07 -19.10 0.16
CA PHE A 294 -2.37 -19.72 0.47
C PHE A 294 -2.25 -21.18 0.92
N GLU A 295 -1.26 -21.93 0.43
CA GLU A 295 -0.99 -23.28 0.99
C GLU A 295 -0.47 -23.21 2.43
N LEU A 296 0.41 -22.24 2.75
CA LEU A 296 0.84 -22.03 4.13
C LEU A 296 -0.31 -21.59 5.05
N TYR A 297 -1.20 -20.73 4.57
CA TYR A 297 -2.33 -20.21 5.34
C TYR A 297 -3.34 -21.29 5.74
N LYS A 298 -3.43 -22.39 4.97
CA LYS A 298 -4.26 -23.55 5.29
C LYS A 298 -3.72 -24.38 6.46
N ASN A 299 -2.44 -24.21 6.83
CA ASN A 299 -1.85 -24.97 7.92
C ASN A 299 -2.50 -24.56 9.27
N PRO A 300 -3.17 -25.49 9.99
CA PRO A 300 -3.85 -25.19 11.24
C PRO A 300 -2.88 -24.78 12.38
N GLU A 301 -1.60 -25.17 12.29
CA GLU A 301 -0.59 -24.80 13.26
C GLU A 301 -0.04 -23.38 13.06
N LEU A 302 -0.32 -22.75 11.91
CA LEU A 302 0.09 -21.38 11.66
C LEU A 302 -0.84 -20.42 12.41
N LYS A 303 -0.29 -19.71 13.40
CA LYS A 303 -1.01 -18.77 14.30
C LYS A 303 -0.46 -17.35 14.27
N VAL A 304 0.45 -17.08 13.34
CA VAL A 304 1.09 -15.77 13.14
C VAL A 304 1.24 -15.48 11.66
N LYS A 305 1.51 -14.23 11.31
CA LYS A 305 1.86 -13.86 9.95
C LYS A 305 3.16 -14.56 9.53
N PRO A 306 3.19 -15.33 8.43
CA PRO A 306 4.41 -15.99 7.99
C PRO A 306 5.38 -14.99 7.35
N LYS A 307 6.68 -15.22 7.52
CA LYS A 307 7.74 -14.39 6.93
C LYS A 307 7.72 -14.41 5.39
N GLU A 308 7.24 -15.48 4.80
CA GLU A 308 7.11 -15.65 3.35
C GLU A 308 6.22 -14.57 2.71
N LEU A 309 5.33 -13.93 3.47
CA LEU A 309 4.51 -12.82 2.98
C LEU A 309 5.37 -11.64 2.50
N GLU A 310 6.54 -11.43 3.07
CA GLU A 310 7.48 -10.39 2.66
C GLU A 310 7.96 -10.55 1.20
N GLN A 311 7.94 -11.78 0.66
CA GLN A 311 8.30 -12.04 -0.74
C GLN A 311 7.27 -11.51 -1.74
N ARG A 312 6.04 -11.30 -1.28
CA ARG A 312 4.95 -10.73 -2.08
C ARG A 312 5.23 -9.27 -2.47
N GLY A 313 6.04 -8.57 -1.70
CA GLY A 313 6.24 -7.12 -1.73
C GLY A 313 5.20 -6.40 -0.86
N GLY A 314 5.42 -5.14 -0.55
CA GLY A 314 4.48 -4.38 0.30
C GLY A 314 4.81 -4.48 1.79
N ALA A 315 6.08 -4.56 2.15
CA ALA A 315 6.52 -4.39 3.53
C ALA A 315 5.94 -3.09 4.13
N TYR A 316 5.67 -3.10 5.44
CA TYR A 316 5.09 -1.97 6.18
C TYR A 316 3.65 -1.59 5.77
N TYR A 317 2.94 -2.51 5.14
CA TYR A 317 1.56 -2.28 4.71
C TYR A 317 0.62 -2.00 5.90
N SER A 318 0.75 -2.80 6.96
CA SER A 318 -0.02 -2.60 8.19
C SER A 318 0.33 -1.30 8.90
N ASP A 319 1.61 -0.90 8.91
CA ASP A 319 2.03 0.33 9.56
C ASP A 319 1.39 1.55 8.88
N ALA A 320 1.38 1.57 7.53
CA ALA A 320 0.73 2.65 6.79
C ALA A 320 -0.76 2.81 7.13
N ALA A 321 -1.52 1.70 7.27
CA ALA A 321 -2.95 1.78 7.58
C ALA A 321 -3.21 2.05 9.06
N CYS A 322 -2.62 1.20 9.91
CA CYS A 322 -2.97 1.20 11.33
C CYS A 322 -2.51 2.48 12.03
N GLU A 323 -1.39 3.08 11.59
CA GLU A 323 -0.95 4.36 12.15
C GLU A 323 -1.88 5.50 11.78
N VAL A 324 -2.35 5.58 10.53
CA VAL A 324 -3.34 6.59 10.13
C VAL A 324 -4.65 6.40 10.89
N ILE A 325 -5.15 5.15 10.98
CA ILE A 325 -6.37 4.84 11.74
C ILE A 325 -6.19 5.21 13.22
N ASN A 326 -5.06 4.85 13.82
CA ASN A 326 -4.74 5.14 15.22
C ASN A 326 -4.63 6.65 15.48
N ALA A 327 -4.04 7.39 14.55
CA ALA A 327 -3.94 8.85 14.66
C ALA A 327 -5.32 9.52 14.62
N ILE A 328 -6.19 9.08 13.70
CA ILE A 328 -7.57 9.60 13.60
C ILE A 328 -8.39 9.22 14.82
N TYR A 329 -8.34 7.95 15.25
CA TYR A 329 -9.13 7.44 16.38
C TYR A 329 -8.77 8.13 17.69
N ASN A 330 -7.48 8.38 17.93
CA ASN A 330 -6.98 8.97 19.18
C ASN A 330 -6.70 10.47 19.07
N ASP A 331 -7.09 11.12 17.97
CA ASP A 331 -6.81 12.55 17.70
C ASP A 331 -5.33 12.92 17.94
N LYS A 332 -4.42 12.09 17.45
CA LYS A 332 -2.98 12.29 17.62
C LYS A 332 -2.47 13.38 16.69
N GLN A 333 -1.64 14.27 17.23
CA GLN A 333 -0.88 15.24 16.42
C GLN A 333 0.31 14.52 15.77
N ALA A 334 0.05 13.81 14.65
CA ALA A 334 1.03 12.99 13.96
C ALA A 334 1.06 13.31 12.46
N GLU A 335 2.26 13.24 11.87
CA GLU A 335 2.47 13.46 10.44
C GLU A 335 2.48 12.12 9.70
N HIS A 336 1.69 12.05 8.63
CA HIS A 336 1.59 10.87 7.77
C HIS A 336 1.73 11.24 6.29
N TYR A 337 2.36 10.36 5.51
CA TYR A 337 2.49 10.50 4.06
C TYR A 337 1.29 9.83 3.38
N VAL A 338 0.34 10.64 2.95
CA VAL A 338 -0.94 10.18 2.42
C VAL A 338 -1.32 10.89 1.12
N ASN A 339 -2.20 10.27 0.34
CA ASN A 339 -2.79 10.88 -0.84
C ASN A 339 -4.10 11.57 -0.44
N ILE A 340 -4.10 12.88 -0.55
CA ILE A 340 -5.22 13.79 -0.29
C ILE A 340 -5.16 14.95 -1.29
N PRO A 341 -6.20 15.77 -1.42
CA PRO A 341 -6.12 17.02 -2.19
C PRO A 341 -5.01 17.93 -1.66
N HIS A 342 -4.20 18.48 -2.55
CA HIS A 342 -3.06 19.32 -2.16
C HIS A 342 -3.41 20.80 -1.96
N HIS A 343 -4.65 21.19 -2.25
CA HIS A 343 -5.18 22.56 -2.02
C HIS A 343 -4.29 23.70 -2.59
N GLY A 344 -3.65 23.47 -3.74
CA GLY A 344 -2.79 24.46 -4.39
C GLY A 344 -1.34 24.48 -3.91
N HIS A 345 -0.92 23.57 -3.03
CA HIS A 345 0.48 23.48 -2.60
C HIS A 345 1.45 23.01 -3.69
N ILE A 346 0.94 22.44 -4.78
CA ILE A 346 1.73 22.05 -5.94
C ILE A 346 1.24 22.88 -7.13
N ASP A 347 2.11 23.79 -7.62
CA ASP A 347 1.79 24.64 -8.77
C ASP A 347 1.54 23.84 -10.04
N ASN A 348 0.66 24.35 -10.89
CA ASN A 348 0.32 23.80 -12.21
C ASN A 348 -0.29 22.37 -12.20
N ILE A 349 -0.69 21.86 -11.04
CA ILE A 349 -1.45 20.62 -10.90
C ILE A 349 -2.82 20.96 -10.30
N PRO A 350 -3.93 20.43 -10.85
CA PRO A 350 -5.27 20.65 -10.27
C PRO A 350 -5.31 20.18 -8.81
N ALA A 351 -5.85 21.01 -7.93
CA ALA A 351 -5.94 20.76 -6.50
C ALA A 351 -6.92 19.64 -6.15
#